data_bdc6d10833aaee238b7da2f3ee5667e7
#
_entry.id   bdc6d10833aaee238b7da2f3ee5667e7
#
_cell.length_a   1.000
_cell.length_b   1.000
_cell.length_c   1.000
_cell.angle_alpha   90.00
_cell.angle_beta   90.00
_cell.angle_gamma   90.00
#
_symmetry.space_group_name_H-M   'P 1'
#
loop_
_entity.id
_entity.type
_entity.pdbx_description
1 polymer ?
#
loop_
_entity_poly.entity_id
_entity_poly.type
_entity_poly.pdbx_seq_one_letter_code
_entity_poly.pdbx_strand_id
1 'polypeptide(L)'
;MLTIRKLNKKEDFESKLTKQQFIDFLYEHLGKFGDTKEAIEKSIDYACSDEKGKGGFLLAAYYKENLVGELIINNTGMSDYIPEHFLVYVAVDSKYRGKGFGGELVKKSIEICEGNVALHVEYDNPAKRLYERLGFYTKYAEM
;
A
#
# COMPACT_ATOMS: atom_id res chain seq x y z
N MET A 1 -19.15 -2.09 -4.91
CA MET A 1 -18.59 -0.88 -4.28
C MET A 1 -17.65 -1.28 -3.14
N LEU A 2 -16.47 -0.69 -3.11
CA LEU A 2 -15.50 -0.98 -2.07
C LEU A 2 -15.77 -0.19 -0.79
N THR A 3 -15.56 -0.86 0.34
CA THR A 3 -15.44 -0.20 1.63
C THR A 3 -13.96 -0.25 2.00
N ILE A 4 -13.36 0.92 2.24
CA ILE A 4 -11.93 1.02 2.54
C ILE A 4 -11.75 1.50 3.98
N ARG A 5 -11.01 0.70 4.77
CA ARG A 5 -10.73 1.01 6.16
C ARG A 5 -9.26 1.41 6.29
N LYS A 6 -9.02 2.52 7.00
CA LYS A 6 -7.67 3.01 7.29
C LYS A 6 -7.21 2.51 8.66
N LEU A 7 -5.97 2.01 8.72
CA LEU A 7 -5.31 1.62 9.97
C LEU A 7 -4.01 2.39 10.10
N ASN A 8 -3.75 3.01 11.24
CA ASN A 8 -2.50 3.74 11.46
C ASN A 8 -1.88 3.50 12.83
N LYS A 9 -2.44 2.57 13.61
CA LYS A 9 -1.94 2.16 14.93
C LYS A 9 -2.07 0.65 15.06
N LYS A 10 -1.23 0.05 15.89
CA LYS A 10 -1.31 -1.39 16.17
C LYS A 10 -2.67 -1.78 16.73
N GLU A 11 -3.28 -0.90 17.52
CA GLU A 11 -4.60 -1.12 18.12
C GLU A 11 -5.72 -1.17 17.08
N ASP A 12 -5.48 -0.72 15.86
CA ASP A 12 -6.47 -0.76 14.79
C ASP A 12 -6.67 -2.16 14.22
N PHE A 13 -5.73 -3.08 14.46
CA PHE A 13 -5.93 -4.48 14.11
C PHE A 13 -6.96 -5.12 15.03
N GLU A 14 -7.81 -5.96 14.46
CA GLU A 14 -8.92 -6.59 15.15
C GLU A 14 -8.91 -8.10 14.90
N SER A 15 -9.80 -8.84 15.60
CA SER A 15 -9.94 -10.27 15.38
C SER A 15 -10.35 -10.61 13.94
N LYS A 16 -11.07 -9.70 13.28
CA LYS A 16 -11.49 -9.90 11.87
C LYS A 16 -10.35 -9.65 10.88
N LEU A 17 -9.35 -8.87 11.28
CA LEU A 17 -8.16 -8.61 10.47
C LEU A 17 -7.00 -8.37 11.43
N THR A 18 -6.25 -9.44 11.70
CA THR A 18 -5.06 -9.38 12.54
C THR A 18 -3.86 -8.90 11.73
N LYS A 19 -2.81 -8.46 12.42
CA LYS A 19 -1.54 -8.11 11.77
C LYS A 19 -1.02 -9.26 10.92
N GLN A 20 -1.06 -10.48 11.45
CA GLN A 20 -0.56 -11.65 10.72
C GLN A 20 -1.38 -11.91 9.45
N GLN A 21 -2.69 -11.75 9.52
CA GLN A 21 -3.55 -11.90 8.35
C GLN A 21 -3.24 -10.83 7.29
N PHE A 22 -2.93 -9.62 7.72
CA PHE A 22 -2.55 -8.53 6.82
C PHE A 22 -1.24 -8.88 6.09
N ILE A 23 -0.24 -9.39 6.82
CA ILE A 23 1.03 -9.83 6.25
C ILE A 23 0.80 -10.97 5.25
N ASP A 24 0.03 -11.98 5.64
CA ASP A 24 -0.21 -13.16 4.81
C ASP A 24 -0.92 -12.80 3.51
N PHE A 25 -1.89 -11.90 3.56
CA PHE A 25 -2.59 -11.43 2.36
C PHE A 25 -1.62 -10.80 1.36
N LEU A 26 -0.78 -9.88 1.82
CA LEU A 26 0.19 -9.23 0.93
C LEU A 26 1.20 -10.23 0.38
N TYR A 27 1.69 -11.12 1.23
CA TYR A 27 2.65 -12.13 0.81
C TYR A 27 2.07 -13.01 -0.31
N GLU A 28 0.84 -13.47 -0.14
CA GLU A 28 0.18 -14.33 -1.13
C GLU A 28 -0.09 -13.59 -2.43
N HIS A 29 -0.70 -12.40 -2.37
CA HIS A 29 -1.24 -11.74 -3.55
C HIS A 29 -0.24 -10.86 -4.30
N LEU A 30 0.89 -10.52 -3.70
CA LEU A 30 1.99 -9.86 -4.42
C LEU A 30 2.79 -10.86 -5.25
N GLY A 31 2.87 -12.11 -4.81
CA GLY A 31 3.59 -13.17 -5.52
C GLY A 31 5.05 -12.79 -5.76
N LYS A 32 5.51 -12.93 -7.00
CA LYS A 32 6.90 -12.64 -7.36
C LYS A 32 7.27 -11.16 -7.26
N PHE A 33 6.28 -10.27 -7.19
CA PHE A 33 6.53 -8.83 -7.07
C PHE A 33 6.55 -8.37 -5.62
N GLY A 34 6.43 -9.28 -4.67
CA GLY A 34 6.46 -8.97 -3.25
C GLY A 34 7.81 -9.24 -2.61
N ASP A 35 7.79 -9.18 -1.30
CA ASP A 35 8.96 -9.38 -0.46
C ASP A 35 8.69 -10.48 0.57
N THR A 36 9.68 -10.72 1.43
CA THR A 36 9.53 -11.67 2.54
C THR A 36 8.49 -11.15 3.53
N LYS A 37 7.93 -12.07 4.33
CA LYS A 37 6.99 -11.68 5.39
C LYS A 37 7.65 -10.75 6.40
N GLU A 38 8.95 -10.94 6.66
CA GLU A 38 9.72 -10.08 7.57
C GLU A 38 9.80 -8.64 7.04
N ALA A 39 10.04 -8.47 5.74
CA ALA A 39 10.08 -7.15 5.12
C ALA A 39 8.70 -6.48 5.17
N ILE A 40 7.66 -7.23 4.88
CA ILE A 40 6.28 -6.73 4.95
C ILE A 40 5.97 -6.29 6.38
N GLU A 41 6.33 -7.09 7.38
CA GLU A 41 6.11 -6.75 8.78
C GLU A 41 6.82 -5.45 9.16
N LYS A 42 8.06 -5.27 8.71
CA LYS A 42 8.81 -4.03 8.96
C LYS A 42 8.08 -2.81 8.42
N SER A 43 7.48 -2.92 7.23
CA SER A 43 6.75 -1.80 6.63
C SER A 43 5.48 -1.48 7.42
N ILE A 44 4.82 -2.50 7.98
CA ILE A 44 3.64 -2.31 8.83
C ILE A 44 4.05 -1.63 10.14
N ASP A 45 5.12 -2.11 10.78
CA ASP A 45 5.61 -1.53 12.03
C ASP A 45 6.03 -0.08 11.84
N TYR A 46 6.64 0.22 10.69
CA TYR A 46 7.01 1.59 10.33
C TYR A 46 5.76 2.47 10.19
N ALA A 47 4.75 2.00 9.46
CA ALA A 47 3.52 2.75 9.24
C ALA A 47 2.77 3.03 10.56
N CYS A 48 2.84 2.09 11.50
CA CYS A 48 2.17 2.20 12.80
C CYS A 48 3.01 2.90 13.87
N SER A 49 4.22 3.33 13.53
CA SER A 49 5.12 3.99 14.47
C SER A 49 4.69 5.43 14.74
N ASP A 50 4.77 5.86 16.00
CA ASP A 50 4.57 7.25 16.38
C ASP A 50 5.91 7.99 16.52
N GLU A 51 7.02 7.33 16.17
CA GLU A 51 8.34 7.94 16.22
C GLU A 51 8.46 9.04 15.18
N LYS A 52 9.09 10.16 15.58
CA LYS A 52 9.27 11.30 14.67
C LYS A 52 10.03 10.88 13.42
N GLY A 53 9.53 11.28 12.26
CA GLY A 53 10.12 10.95 10.96
C GLY A 53 9.64 9.63 10.38
N LYS A 54 8.81 8.90 11.11
CA LYS A 54 8.20 7.64 10.66
C LYS A 54 6.69 7.77 10.60
N GLY A 55 6.02 6.66 10.45
CA GLY A 55 4.57 6.61 10.38
C GLY A 55 4.06 6.38 8.98
N GLY A 56 2.78 6.54 8.81
CA GLY A 56 2.07 6.29 7.58
C GLY A 56 0.72 5.72 7.87
N PHE A 57 0.24 4.85 6.99
CA PHE A 57 -1.03 4.17 7.22
C PHE A 57 -1.13 2.91 6.36
N LEU A 58 -2.09 2.08 6.74
CA LEU A 58 -2.47 0.90 5.98
C LEU A 58 -3.91 1.09 5.50
N LEU A 59 -4.24 0.51 4.36
CA LEU A 59 -5.62 0.45 3.90
C LEU A 59 -6.01 -1.01 3.72
N ALA A 60 -7.23 -1.34 4.14
CA ALA A 60 -7.84 -2.64 3.88
C ALA A 60 -9.15 -2.39 3.12
N ALA A 61 -9.30 -3.04 1.97
CA ALA A 61 -10.46 -2.86 1.11
C ALA A 61 -11.34 -4.11 1.16
N TYR A 62 -12.64 -3.88 1.29
CA TYR A 62 -13.65 -4.94 1.38
C TYR A 62 -14.68 -4.79 0.27
N TYR A 63 -15.06 -5.92 -0.31
CA TYR A 63 -16.14 -6.00 -1.27
C TYR A 63 -17.10 -7.09 -0.81
N LYS A 64 -18.35 -6.70 -0.55
CA LYS A 64 -19.36 -7.64 -0.03
C LYS A 64 -18.84 -8.38 1.20
N GLU A 65 -18.22 -7.62 2.12
CA GLU A 65 -17.66 -8.08 3.39
C GLU A 65 -16.42 -8.98 3.26
N ASN A 66 -15.92 -9.21 2.05
CA ASN A 66 -14.68 -9.97 1.85
C ASN A 66 -13.49 -9.03 1.70
N LEU A 67 -12.39 -9.37 2.34
CA LEU A 67 -11.13 -8.64 2.16
C LEU A 67 -10.60 -8.89 0.76
N VAL A 68 -10.51 -7.85 -0.05
CA VAL A 68 -10.12 -7.97 -1.45
C VAL A 68 -8.85 -7.21 -1.81
N GLY A 69 -8.39 -6.30 -0.97
CA GLY A 69 -7.18 -5.55 -1.25
C GLY A 69 -6.57 -4.93 -0.02
N GLU A 70 -5.26 -4.67 -0.09
CA GLU A 70 -4.50 -4.03 0.97
C GLU A 70 -3.45 -3.11 0.37
N LEU A 71 -3.08 -2.07 1.14
CA LEU A 71 -2.09 -1.09 0.70
C LEU A 71 -1.34 -0.55 1.92
N ILE A 72 -0.05 -0.26 1.74
CA ILE A 72 0.79 0.31 2.80
C ILE A 72 1.45 1.59 2.29
N ILE A 73 1.30 2.67 3.05
CA ILE A 73 2.05 3.93 2.86
C ILE A 73 3.01 4.10 4.03
N ASN A 74 4.26 4.41 3.71
CA ASN A 74 5.24 4.86 4.70
C ASN A 74 5.57 6.33 4.45
N ASN A 75 5.62 7.12 5.52
CA ASN A 75 6.04 8.51 5.44
C ASN A 75 7.56 8.58 5.46
N THR A 76 8.16 9.42 4.61
CA THR A 76 9.62 9.51 4.51
C THR A 76 10.24 10.39 5.58
N GLY A 77 9.45 11.28 6.20
CA GLY A 77 9.99 12.28 7.12
C GLY A 77 10.68 13.42 6.39
N MET A 78 10.58 13.46 5.06
CA MET A 78 11.24 14.47 4.22
C MET A 78 10.18 15.21 3.40
N SER A 79 10.58 16.35 2.82
CA SER A 79 9.69 17.15 1.97
C SER A 79 10.50 17.93 0.95
N ASP A 80 9.81 18.49 -0.03
CA ASP A 80 10.32 19.33 -1.10
C ASP A 80 11.26 18.61 -2.07
N TYR A 81 12.39 18.09 -1.62
CA TYR A 81 13.40 17.46 -2.47
C TYR A 81 13.27 15.92 -2.51
N ILE A 82 12.50 15.34 -1.59
CA ILE A 82 12.17 13.92 -1.57
C ILE A 82 10.66 13.83 -1.34
N PRO A 83 9.94 12.93 -2.06
CA PRO A 83 8.50 12.76 -1.81
C PRO A 83 8.21 12.46 -0.34
N GLU A 84 7.16 13.07 0.17
CA GLU A 84 6.74 12.94 1.57
C GLU A 84 6.27 11.54 1.92
N HIS A 85 5.77 10.80 0.93
CA HIS A 85 5.15 9.49 1.13
C HIS A 85 5.69 8.48 0.14
N PHE A 86 5.77 7.23 0.58
CA PHE A 86 6.15 6.11 -0.27
C PHE A 86 5.07 5.03 -0.20
N LEU A 87 4.52 4.68 -1.35
CA LEU A 87 3.60 3.54 -1.47
C LEU A 87 4.44 2.27 -1.55
N VAL A 88 4.46 1.51 -0.46
CA VAL A 88 5.35 0.36 -0.32
C VAL A 88 4.77 -0.87 -1.00
N TYR A 89 3.52 -1.20 -0.69
CA TYR A 89 2.84 -2.36 -1.23
C TYR A 89 1.39 -2.03 -1.53
N VAL A 90 0.87 -2.58 -2.61
CA VAL A 90 -0.56 -2.65 -2.89
C VAL A 90 -0.83 -3.98 -3.58
N ALA A 91 -1.85 -4.69 -3.12
CA ALA A 91 -2.23 -5.97 -3.70
C ALA A 91 -3.74 -6.13 -3.68
N VAL A 92 -4.25 -6.78 -4.71
CA VAL A 92 -5.65 -7.19 -4.82
C VAL A 92 -5.69 -8.71 -4.90
N ASP A 93 -6.61 -9.31 -4.18
CA ASP A 93 -6.83 -10.77 -4.24
C ASP A 93 -7.00 -11.17 -5.70
N SER A 94 -6.28 -12.22 -6.12
CA SER A 94 -6.26 -12.66 -7.51
C SER A 94 -7.66 -12.95 -8.06
N LYS A 95 -8.60 -13.38 -7.21
CA LYS A 95 -10.00 -13.65 -7.61
C LYS A 95 -10.78 -12.38 -7.96
N TYR A 96 -10.30 -11.22 -7.53
CA TYR A 96 -11.03 -9.95 -7.69
C TYR A 96 -10.30 -8.98 -8.62
N ARG A 97 -9.27 -9.43 -9.32
CA ARG A 97 -8.55 -8.59 -10.29
C ARG A 97 -9.42 -8.29 -11.51
N GLY A 98 -9.09 -7.20 -12.19
CA GLY A 98 -9.83 -6.78 -13.37
C GLY A 98 -11.12 -6.02 -13.07
N LYS A 99 -11.37 -5.65 -11.82
CA LYS A 99 -12.57 -4.92 -11.40
C LYS A 99 -12.29 -3.46 -11.02
N GLY A 100 -11.05 -3.00 -11.16
CA GLY A 100 -10.67 -1.64 -10.82
C GLY A 100 -10.39 -1.39 -9.35
N PHE A 101 -10.34 -2.43 -8.51
CA PHE A 101 -10.16 -2.27 -7.06
C PHE A 101 -8.77 -1.74 -6.70
N GLY A 102 -7.73 -2.18 -7.42
CA GLY A 102 -6.38 -1.65 -7.21
C GLY A 102 -6.30 -0.16 -7.46
N GLY A 103 -6.93 0.30 -8.54
CA GLY A 103 -7.01 1.73 -8.86
C GLY A 103 -7.73 2.53 -7.79
N GLU A 104 -8.85 2.00 -7.27
CA GLU A 104 -9.59 2.67 -6.20
C GLU A 104 -8.76 2.78 -4.92
N LEU A 105 -8.01 1.72 -4.57
CA LEU A 105 -7.12 1.74 -3.40
C LEU A 105 -6.04 2.79 -3.54
N VAL A 106 -5.37 2.82 -4.69
CA VAL A 106 -4.28 3.78 -4.92
C VAL A 106 -4.82 5.21 -4.92
N LYS A 107 -5.94 5.47 -5.58
CA LYS A 107 -6.57 6.78 -5.55
C LYS A 107 -6.90 7.22 -4.14
N LYS A 108 -7.45 6.31 -3.33
CA LYS A 108 -7.79 6.64 -1.94
C LYS A 108 -6.55 6.99 -1.14
N SER A 109 -5.44 6.25 -1.34
CA SER A 109 -4.20 6.52 -0.63
C SER A 109 -3.63 7.90 -1.01
N ILE A 110 -3.69 8.26 -2.28
CA ILE A 110 -3.23 9.58 -2.74
C ILE A 110 -4.09 10.69 -2.12
N GLU A 111 -5.40 10.50 -2.03
CA GLU A 111 -6.31 11.48 -1.42
C GLU A 111 -5.99 11.72 0.06
N ILE A 112 -5.59 10.66 0.77
CA ILE A 112 -5.23 10.76 2.19
C ILE A 112 -3.88 11.44 2.37
N CYS A 113 -2.92 11.19 1.46
CA CYS A 113 -1.58 11.74 1.55
C CYS A 113 -1.57 13.25 1.32
N GLU A 114 -0.82 13.95 2.16
CA GLU A 114 -0.53 15.37 1.95
C GLU A 114 0.89 15.46 1.40
N GLY A 115 1.02 15.76 0.10
CA GLY A 115 2.30 15.85 -0.57
C GLY A 115 2.45 14.77 -1.63
N ASN A 116 3.68 14.60 -2.07
CA ASN A 116 3.99 13.72 -3.18
C ASN A 116 4.13 12.27 -2.74
N VAL A 117 3.75 11.35 -3.62
CA VAL A 117 3.82 9.92 -3.37
C VAL A 117 4.75 9.30 -4.42
N ALA A 118 5.76 8.56 -3.97
CA ALA A 118 6.61 7.78 -4.84
C ALA A 118 6.35 6.29 -4.64
N LEU A 119 6.73 5.49 -5.63
CA LEU A 119 6.68 4.04 -5.52
C LEU A 119 7.76 3.42 -6.38
N HIS A 120 8.11 2.19 -6.07
CA HIS A 120 8.95 1.35 -6.93
C HIS A 120 8.06 0.31 -7.60
N VAL A 121 8.25 0.12 -8.89
CA VAL A 121 7.55 -0.92 -9.65
C VAL A 121 8.53 -1.53 -10.64
N GLU A 122 8.58 -2.86 -10.68
CA GLU A 122 9.43 -3.55 -11.64
C GLU A 122 8.89 -3.33 -13.05
N TYR A 123 9.80 -3.26 -14.03
CA TYR A 123 9.42 -2.94 -15.41
C TYR A 123 8.43 -3.94 -16.00
N ASP A 124 8.49 -5.20 -15.59
CA ASP A 124 7.61 -6.26 -16.09
C ASP A 124 6.33 -6.42 -15.27
N ASN A 125 6.13 -5.59 -14.23
CA ASN A 125 4.92 -5.66 -13.42
C ASN A 125 3.76 -4.99 -14.17
N PRO A 126 2.65 -5.72 -14.42
CA PRO A 126 1.49 -5.13 -15.12
C PRO A 126 0.90 -3.90 -14.41
N ALA A 127 1.09 -3.77 -13.11
CA ALA A 127 0.59 -2.62 -12.35
C ALA A 127 1.22 -1.30 -12.77
N LYS A 128 2.36 -1.32 -13.46
CA LYS A 128 3.01 -0.11 -13.96
C LYS A 128 2.06 0.74 -14.80
N ARG A 129 1.26 0.10 -15.66
CA ARG A 129 0.28 0.81 -16.49
C ARG A 129 -0.82 1.46 -15.66
N LEU A 130 -1.26 0.79 -14.60
CA LEU A 130 -2.24 1.35 -13.68
C LEU A 130 -1.70 2.63 -13.04
N TYR A 131 -0.47 2.60 -12.55
CA TYR A 131 0.15 3.77 -11.93
C TYR A 131 0.26 4.92 -12.91
N GLU A 132 0.67 4.65 -14.14
CA GLU A 132 0.78 5.68 -15.18
C GLU A 132 -0.57 6.32 -15.48
N ARG A 133 -1.64 5.54 -15.54
CA ARG A 133 -2.99 6.06 -15.75
C ARG A 133 -3.45 6.96 -14.60
N LEU A 134 -2.93 6.73 -13.39
CA LEU A 134 -3.26 7.53 -12.21
C LEU A 134 -2.37 8.77 -12.06
N GLY A 135 -1.47 9.02 -13.02
CA GLY A 135 -0.65 10.22 -13.04
C GLY A 135 0.78 10.03 -12.56
N PHE A 136 1.17 8.82 -12.19
CA PHE A 136 2.57 8.55 -11.85
C PHE A 136 3.43 8.56 -13.12
N TYR A 137 4.64 9.07 -13.01
CA TYR A 137 5.58 9.05 -14.13
C TYR A 137 7.00 8.88 -13.59
N THR A 138 7.87 8.38 -14.46
CA THR A 138 9.28 8.17 -14.14
C THR A 138 10.04 9.47 -14.42
N LYS A 139 10.62 10.05 -13.38
CA LYS A 139 11.46 11.25 -13.50
C LYS A 139 12.94 10.92 -13.27
N TYR A 140 13.18 9.91 -12.41
CA TYR A 140 14.53 9.53 -12.02
C TYR A 140 14.76 8.04 -12.25
N ALA A 141 16.01 7.66 -12.48
CA ALA A 141 16.40 6.26 -12.46
C ALA A 141 16.83 5.90 -11.04
N GLU A 142 16.48 4.70 -10.62
CA GLU A 142 17.00 4.14 -9.39
C GLU A 142 18.37 3.57 -9.65
N MET A 143 19.36 3.95 -8.85
CA MET A 143 20.73 3.51 -9.02
C MET A 143 21.18 2.66 -7.85
#